data_1f4d87b8c1110d40ddf092b206b37f2d
#
_entry.id   1f4d87b8c1110d40ddf092b206b37f2d
#
_cell.length_a   1.000
_cell.length_b   1.000
_cell.length_c   1.000
_cell.angle_alpha   90.00
_cell.angle_beta   90.00
_cell.angle_gamma   90.00
#
_symmetry.space_group_name_H-M   'P 1'
#
loop_
_entity.id
_entity.type
_entity.pdbx_description
1 polymer ?
#
loop_
_entity_poly.entity_id
_entity_poly.type
_entity_poly.pdbx_seq_one_letter_code
_entity_poly.pdbx_strand_id
1 'polypeptide(L)'
;MKKIILISMLATAVFTANAQDTKPYEEKMSQIETQFKKLEADYQAFGKKDPSTLTEAEKAKISEIIAKADSLGSAQKNAVLEIAKKFKDTKFPAKYIAQVMYDVEYDELKDLCDPKTGYYNEPEMAKPKQLFESYKLRQPGSMYKDLTMEDLNGKQVKLSQWVGKGKYVLVDFWASWCGPCRKEMPNVVEAYKRFKDKGLEIIG
;
A
#
# COMPACT_ATOMS: atom_id res chain seq x y z
N MET A 1 34.46 18.11 55.38
CA MET A 1 33.50 18.88 54.57
C MET A 1 34.10 19.14 53.20
N LYS A 2 33.57 18.57 52.17
CA LYS A 2 33.73 18.80 50.71
C LYS A 2 33.71 17.46 49.96
N LYS A 3 32.53 16.97 49.67
CA LYS A 3 32.26 16.01 48.61
C LYS A 3 30.75 16.12 48.28
N ILE A 4 30.39 16.94 47.35
CA ILE A 4 29.12 16.90 46.57
C ILE A 4 29.35 17.96 45.48
N ILE A 5 29.44 17.56 44.26
CA ILE A 5 29.07 18.18 42.97
C ILE A 5 29.93 17.47 41.88
N LEU A 6 29.37 16.41 41.31
CA LEU A 6 29.79 15.90 40.00
C LEU A 6 28.83 14.81 39.51
N ILE A 7 27.54 15.13 39.44
CA ILE A 7 26.55 14.32 38.74
C ILE A 7 25.48 15.29 38.20
N SER A 8 25.74 15.98 37.12
CA SER A 8 24.68 16.67 36.35
C SER A 8 25.07 17.11 34.93
N MET A 9 26.03 16.43 34.30
CA MET A 9 26.44 16.80 32.92
C MET A 9 26.46 15.64 31.91
N LEU A 10 25.72 14.57 32.15
CA LEU A 10 25.67 13.46 31.17
C LEU A 10 24.30 13.27 30.48
N ALA A 11 23.29 14.04 30.82
CA ALA A 11 21.93 13.85 30.30
C ALA A 11 21.59 14.73 29.08
N THR A 12 22.40 15.74 28.76
CA THR A 12 22.10 16.69 27.67
C THR A 12 22.78 16.38 26.34
N ALA A 13 23.77 15.49 26.31
CA ALA A 13 24.51 15.19 25.08
C ALA A 13 23.83 14.14 24.19
N VAL A 14 22.86 13.38 24.71
CA VAL A 14 22.21 12.30 23.93
C VAL A 14 21.07 12.82 23.05
N PHE A 15 20.46 13.98 23.40
CA PHE A 15 19.32 14.53 22.65
C PHE A 15 19.71 15.36 21.42
N THR A 16 20.94 15.87 21.33
CA THR A 16 21.38 16.69 20.19
C THR A 16 22.00 15.87 19.06
N ALA A 17 22.48 14.66 19.32
CA ALA A 17 23.07 13.79 18.30
C ALA A 17 22.02 13.21 17.34
N ASN A 18 20.78 12.97 17.80
CA ASN A 18 19.72 12.37 16.96
C ASN A 18 19.07 13.35 15.96
N ALA A 19 18.97 14.63 16.27
CA ALA A 19 18.36 15.61 15.36
C ALA A 19 19.24 15.89 14.12
N GLN A 20 20.55 15.80 14.27
CA GLN A 20 21.51 16.05 13.19
C GLN A 20 21.59 14.88 12.21
N ASP A 21 21.23 13.66 12.60
CA ASP A 21 21.30 12.44 11.79
C ASP A 21 20.07 12.24 10.89
N THR A 22 18.93 12.92 11.13
CA THR A 22 17.73 12.81 10.32
C THR A 22 17.75 13.69 9.05
N LYS A 23 18.54 14.75 9.04
CA LYS A 23 18.55 15.77 7.98
C LYS A 23 18.78 15.22 6.57
N PRO A 24 19.74 14.30 6.32
CA PRO A 24 19.95 13.72 5.00
C PRO A 24 18.73 12.94 4.49
N TYR A 25 18.00 12.30 5.40
CA TYR A 25 16.77 11.55 5.08
C TYR A 25 15.60 12.48 4.78
N GLU A 26 15.48 13.58 5.51
CA GLU A 26 14.49 14.61 5.25
C GLU A 26 14.72 15.27 3.89
N GLU A 27 15.96 15.60 3.56
CA GLU A 27 16.34 16.14 2.26
C GLU A 27 16.03 15.15 1.12
N LYS A 28 16.38 13.86 1.28
CA LYS A 28 16.07 12.81 0.31
C LYS A 28 14.56 12.68 0.08
N MET A 29 13.76 12.65 1.14
CA MET A 29 12.29 12.55 1.04
C MET A 29 11.68 13.79 0.38
N SER A 30 12.18 15.00 0.70
CA SER A 30 11.76 16.24 0.05
C SER A 30 12.08 16.28 -1.45
N GLN A 31 13.23 15.76 -1.85
CA GLN A 31 13.60 15.65 -3.27
C GLN A 31 12.67 14.69 -4.01
N ILE A 32 12.33 13.53 -3.41
CA ILE A 32 11.38 12.57 -3.96
C ILE A 32 9.99 13.22 -4.14
N GLU A 33 9.50 13.91 -3.12
CA GLU A 33 8.21 14.63 -3.18
C GLU A 33 8.18 15.68 -4.29
N THR A 34 9.28 16.43 -4.44
CA THR A 34 9.41 17.44 -5.50
C THR A 34 9.36 16.81 -6.89
N GLN A 35 10.00 15.66 -7.07
CA GLN A 35 9.96 14.92 -8.33
C GLN A 35 8.56 14.38 -8.64
N PHE A 36 7.84 13.86 -7.64
CA PHE A 36 6.44 13.44 -7.82
C PHE A 36 5.55 14.59 -8.27
N LYS A 37 5.63 15.75 -7.62
CA LYS A 37 4.87 16.95 -8.02
C LYS A 37 5.13 17.35 -9.46
N LYS A 38 6.38 17.22 -9.92
CA LYS A 38 6.74 17.49 -11.33
C LYS A 38 6.12 16.47 -12.27
N LEU A 39 6.22 15.15 -11.95
CA LEU A 39 5.62 14.10 -12.78
C LEU A 39 4.10 14.24 -12.85
N GLU A 40 3.46 14.59 -11.73
CA GLU A 40 2.02 14.85 -11.68
C GLU A 40 1.63 16.02 -12.60
N ALA A 41 2.37 17.14 -12.53
CA ALA A 41 2.12 18.29 -13.41
C ALA A 41 2.31 17.92 -14.88
N ASP A 42 3.36 17.16 -15.22
CA ASP A 42 3.61 16.67 -16.58
C ASP A 42 2.48 15.75 -17.05
N TYR A 43 1.95 14.88 -16.20
CA TYR A 43 0.83 14.00 -16.52
C TYR A 43 -0.50 14.74 -16.70
N GLN A 44 -0.77 15.75 -15.87
CA GLN A 44 -2.00 16.55 -15.95
C GLN A 44 -2.15 17.30 -17.28
N ALA A 45 -1.05 17.57 -18.00
CA ALA A 45 -1.10 18.13 -19.35
C ALA A 45 -1.87 17.24 -20.35
N PHE A 46 -1.95 15.92 -20.07
CA PHE A 46 -2.67 14.94 -20.87
C PHE A 46 -4.04 14.58 -20.29
N GLY A 47 -4.26 14.76 -18.99
CA GLY A 47 -5.42 14.26 -18.23
C GLY A 47 -6.78 14.85 -18.62
N LYS A 48 -6.80 15.89 -19.45
CA LYS A 48 -8.05 16.49 -19.99
C LYS A 48 -8.41 16.00 -21.39
N LYS A 49 -7.55 15.17 -22.01
CA LYS A 49 -7.78 14.62 -23.35
C LYS A 49 -8.54 13.30 -23.26
N ASP A 50 -9.45 13.09 -24.21
CA ASP A 50 -10.04 11.78 -24.39
C ASP A 50 -8.93 10.78 -24.77
N PRO A 51 -8.77 9.65 -24.06
CA PRO A 51 -7.74 8.64 -24.33
C PRO A 51 -7.74 8.15 -25.80
N SER A 52 -8.89 8.14 -26.47
CA SER A 52 -9.03 7.74 -27.88
C SER A 52 -8.42 8.76 -28.87
N THR A 53 -8.22 10.00 -28.43
CA THR A 53 -7.66 11.09 -29.28
C THR A 53 -6.18 11.27 -29.09
N LEU A 54 -5.53 10.53 -28.19
CA LEU A 54 -4.09 10.64 -27.95
C LEU A 54 -3.31 10.10 -29.15
N THR A 55 -2.35 10.89 -29.61
CA THR A 55 -1.35 10.49 -30.61
C THR A 55 -0.39 9.44 -30.03
N GLU A 56 0.29 8.68 -30.88
CA GLU A 56 1.28 7.69 -30.42
C GLU A 56 2.44 8.34 -29.66
N ALA A 57 2.84 9.56 -30.04
CA ALA A 57 3.85 10.33 -29.31
C ALA A 57 3.40 10.71 -27.89
N GLU A 58 2.12 11.08 -27.72
CA GLU A 58 1.55 11.39 -26.41
C GLU A 58 1.39 10.14 -25.53
N LYS A 59 0.97 9.03 -26.12
CA LYS A 59 0.93 7.73 -25.42
C LYS A 59 2.31 7.29 -24.94
N ALA A 60 3.33 7.45 -25.79
CA ALA A 60 4.72 7.16 -25.44
C ALA A 60 5.19 8.06 -24.28
N LYS A 61 4.85 9.35 -24.31
CA LYS A 61 5.20 10.30 -23.23
C LYS A 61 4.51 9.96 -21.91
N ILE A 62 3.22 9.59 -21.95
CA ILE A 62 2.48 9.13 -20.77
C ILE A 62 3.14 7.87 -20.18
N SER A 63 3.52 6.90 -21.03
CA SER A 63 4.21 5.68 -20.59
C SER A 63 5.55 5.98 -19.93
N GLU A 64 6.31 6.96 -20.47
CA GLU A 64 7.57 7.42 -19.85
C GLU A 64 7.34 8.03 -18.47
N ILE A 65 6.30 8.87 -18.31
CA ILE A 65 5.94 9.48 -17.04
C ILE A 65 5.57 8.41 -16.00
N ILE A 66 4.74 7.42 -16.40
CA ILE A 66 4.33 6.32 -15.54
C ILE A 66 5.56 5.51 -15.09
N ALA A 67 6.44 5.13 -16.02
CA ALA A 67 7.65 4.37 -15.68
C ALA A 67 8.58 5.13 -14.70
N LYS A 68 8.68 6.45 -14.85
CA LYS A 68 9.42 7.30 -13.90
C LYS A 68 8.74 7.36 -12.53
N ALA A 69 7.41 7.45 -12.50
CA ALA A 69 6.64 7.45 -11.24
C ALA A 69 6.80 6.12 -10.50
N ASP A 70 6.75 4.98 -11.20
CA ASP A 70 6.96 3.65 -10.63
C ASP A 70 8.38 3.49 -10.03
N SER A 71 9.38 3.95 -10.78
CA SER A 71 10.78 3.95 -10.30
C SER A 71 10.95 4.84 -9.07
N LEU A 72 10.32 6.01 -9.05
CA LEU A 72 10.39 6.94 -7.94
C LEU A 72 9.63 6.41 -6.72
N GLY A 73 8.47 5.74 -6.92
CA GLY A 73 7.72 5.04 -5.87
C GLY A 73 8.55 3.95 -5.21
N SER A 74 9.25 3.15 -6.01
CA SER A 74 10.18 2.13 -5.49
C SER A 74 11.32 2.76 -4.67
N ALA A 75 11.87 3.89 -5.13
CA ALA A 75 12.91 4.61 -4.40
C ALA A 75 12.37 5.19 -3.08
N GLN A 76 11.14 5.72 -3.07
CA GLN A 76 10.47 6.21 -1.87
C GLN A 76 10.24 5.10 -0.87
N LYS A 77 9.68 3.96 -1.30
CA LYS A 77 9.49 2.79 -0.44
C LYS A 77 10.79 2.37 0.23
N ASN A 78 11.84 2.18 -0.56
CA ASN A 78 13.14 1.75 -0.04
C ASN A 78 13.74 2.75 0.97
N ALA A 79 13.58 4.06 0.70
CA ALA A 79 14.02 5.10 1.63
C ALA A 79 13.24 5.04 2.96
N VAL A 80 11.94 4.83 2.91
CA VAL A 80 11.10 4.73 4.12
C VAL A 80 11.42 3.48 4.93
N LEU A 81 11.66 2.34 4.27
CA LEU A 81 12.08 1.11 4.95
C LEU A 81 13.46 1.28 5.64
N GLU A 82 14.39 1.96 4.97
CA GLU A 82 15.69 2.31 5.55
C GLU A 82 15.54 3.22 6.78
N ILE A 83 14.71 4.27 6.68
CA ILE A 83 14.39 5.20 7.77
C ILE A 83 13.77 4.43 8.95
N ALA A 84 12.78 3.57 8.70
CA ALA A 84 12.12 2.79 9.74
C ALA A 84 13.08 1.86 10.47
N LYS A 85 13.99 1.22 9.74
CA LYS A 85 15.03 0.34 10.31
C LYS A 85 16.05 1.12 11.13
N LYS A 86 16.56 2.24 10.61
CA LYS A 86 17.63 3.02 11.26
C LYS A 86 17.12 3.74 12.50
N PHE A 87 15.91 4.28 12.46
CA PHE A 87 15.32 5.11 13.51
C PHE A 87 14.17 4.41 14.26
N LYS A 88 14.20 3.06 14.32
CA LYS A 88 13.12 2.23 14.86
C LYS A 88 12.67 2.62 16.27
N ASP A 89 13.59 3.13 17.09
CA ASP A 89 13.33 3.46 18.49
C ASP A 89 12.90 4.93 18.69
N THR A 90 12.66 5.66 17.61
CA THR A 90 12.25 7.08 17.60
C THR A 90 10.90 7.26 16.93
N LYS A 91 10.33 8.47 17.04
CA LYS A 91 9.07 8.85 16.36
C LYS A 91 9.24 9.23 14.90
N PHE A 92 10.48 9.48 14.46
CA PHE A 92 10.81 10.05 13.15
C PHE A 92 10.21 9.30 11.95
N PRO A 93 10.18 7.95 11.90
CA PRO A 93 9.63 7.21 10.76
C PRO A 93 8.14 7.41 10.53
N ALA A 94 7.34 7.68 11.55
CA ALA A 94 5.88 7.69 11.48
C ALA A 94 5.33 8.53 10.31
N LYS A 95 5.88 9.74 10.13
CA LYS A 95 5.44 10.70 9.09
C LYS A 95 5.62 10.21 7.65
N TYR A 96 6.45 9.19 7.44
CA TYR A 96 6.73 8.66 6.10
C TYR A 96 6.03 7.32 5.83
N ILE A 97 5.78 6.51 6.86
CA ILE A 97 5.23 5.15 6.70
C ILE A 97 3.86 5.16 6.00
N ALA A 98 2.99 6.11 6.36
CA ALA A 98 1.69 6.25 5.73
C ALA A 98 1.74 6.55 4.21
N GLN A 99 2.87 7.11 3.72
CA GLN A 99 3.04 7.44 2.30
C GLN A 99 3.28 6.21 1.43
N VAL A 100 3.81 5.12 2.01
CA VAL A 100 4.18 3.90 1.29
C VAL A 100 3.40 2.66 1.73
N MET A 101 2.40 2.81 2.59
CA MET A 101 1.71 1.69 3.21
C MET A 101 1.00 0.75 2.21
N TYR A 102 0.67 1.23 1.01
CA TYR A 102 0.06 0.43 -0.06
C TYR A 102 1.08 -0.20 -1.01
N ASP A 103 2.35 0.24 -0.94
CA ASP A 103 3.42 -0.21 -1.82
C ASP A 103 4.33 -1.26 -1.16
N VAL A 104 4.14 -1.48 0.15
CA VAL A 104 4.90 -2.48 0.92
C VAL A 104 4.17 -3.82 0.94
N GLU A 105 4.96 -4.90 0.97
CA GLU A 105 4.45 -6.25 1.12
C GLU A 105 3.96 -6.53 2.56
N TYR A 106 3.21 -7.61 2.73
CA TYR A 106 2.65 -7.97 4.04
C TYR A 106 3.68 -8.04 5.15
N ASP A 107 4.82 -8.69 4.91
CA ASP A 107 5.88 -8.85 5.92
C ASP A 107 6.57 -7.52 6.24
N GLU A 108 6.78 -6.66 5.22
CA GLU A 108 7.29 -5.31 5.42
C GLU A 108 6.34 -4.47 6.27
N LEU A 109 5.02 -4.51 5.96
CA LEU A 109 4.00 -3.79 6.72
C LEU A 109 3.89 -4.31 8.16
N LYS A 110 4.05 -5.61 8.37
CA LYS A 110 4.09 -6.24 9.69
C LYS A 110 5.24 -5.68 10.54
N ASP A 111 6.44 -5.58 9.95
CA ASP A 111 7.61 -5.03 10.63
C ASP A 111 7.45 -3.54 10.93
N LEU A 112 6.87 -2.76 10.01
CA LEU A 112 6.54 -1.36 10.20
C LEU A 112 5.46 -1.15 11.30
N CYS A 113 4.60 -2.12 11.53
CA CYS A 113 3.56 -2.09 12.56
C CYS A 113 3.93 -2.86 13.83
N ASP A 114 5.23 -3.12 14.08
CA ASP A 114 5.67 -3.77 15.32
C ASP A 114 5.43 -2.83 16.53
N PRO A 115 4.65 -3.27 17.54
CA PRO A 115 4.37 -2.49 18.75
C PRO A 115 5.61 -2.09 19.56
N LYS A 116 6.75 -2.71 19.30
CA LYS A 116 8.02 -2.42 20.00
C LYS A 116 8.75 -1.22 19.42
N THR A 117 8.28 -0.65 18.31
CA THR A 117 8.93 0.52 17.69
C THR A 117 8.53 1.82 18.38
N GLY A 118 9.46 2.78 18.40
CA GLY A 118 9.24 4.09 19.02
C GLY A 118 8.17 4.94 18.34
N TYR A 119 7.83 4.62 17.09
CA TYR A 119 6.83 5.32 16.28
C TYR A 119 5.44 4.65 16.28
N TYR A 120 5.28 3.45 16.86
CA TYR A 120 4.04 2.69 16.79
C TYR A 120 2.81 3.46 17.29
N ASN A 121 2.97 4.29 18.35
CA ASN A 121 1.88 5.03 18.97
C ASN A 121 1.67 6.44 18.38
N GLU A 122 2.43 6.81 17.34
CA GLU A 122 2.22 8.10 16.69
C GLU A 122 0.89 8.12 15.91
N PRO A 123 0.21 9.27 15.82
CA PRO A 123 -1.08 9.40 15.14
C PRO A 123 -1.05 8.94 13.67
N GLU A 124 0.07 9.19 12.98
CA GLU A 124 0.27 8.82 11.58
C GLU A 124 0.22 7.31 11.35
N MET A 125 0.48 6.50 12.38
CA MET A 125 0.42 5.04 12.31
C MET A 125 -1.00 4.47 12.37
N ALA A 126 -2.02 5.29 12.57
CA ALA A 126 -3.41 4.81 12.65
C ALA A 126 -3.83 4.06 11.36
N LYS A 127 -3.60 4.66 10.19
CA LYS A 127 -3.94 4.04 8.89
C LYS A 127 -3.06 2.83 8.55
N PRO A 128 -1.72 2.87 8.67
CA PRO A 128 -0.88 1.68 8.50
C PRO A 128 -1.30 0.50 9.37
N LYS A 129 -1.61 0.72 10.64
CA LYS A 129 -2.10 -0.33 11.55
C LYS A 129 -3.45 -0.91 11.10
N GLN A 130 -4.39 -0.06 10.70
CA GLN A 130 -5.68 -0.51 10.18
C GLN A 130 -5.51 -1.35 8.90
N LEU A 131 -4.63 -0.95 8.00
CA LEU A 131 -4.31 -1.70 6.79
C LEU A 131 -3.67 -3.05 7.13
N PHE A 132 -2.74 -3.08 8.08
CA PHE A 132 -2.10 -4.31 8.53
C PHE A 132 -3.13 -5.29 9.11
N GLU A 133 -4.05 -4.85 9.97
CA GLU A 133 -5.13 -5.71 10.48
C GLU A 133 -6.02 -6.24 9.34
N SER A 134 -6.32 -5.41 8.34
CA SER A 134 -7.04 -5.83 7.14
C SER A 134 -6.25 -6.90 6.33
N TYR A 135 -4.94 -6.76 6.22
CA TYR A 135 -4.08 -7.71 5.50
C TYR A 135 -3.95 -9.05 6.23
N LYS A 136 -3.93 -9.06 7.56
CA LYS A 136 -3.95 -10.31 8.37
C LYS A 136 -5.14 -11.19 8.02
N LEU A 137 -6.31 -10.57 7.80
CA LEU A 137 -7.54 -11.31 7.45
C LEU A 137 -7.52 -11.92 6.05
N ARG A 138 -6.57 -11.51 5.19
CA ARG A 138 -6.45 -11.95 3.80
C ARG A 138 -5.28 -12.91 3.56
N GLN A 139 -4.57 -13.29 4.62
CA GLN A 139 -3.44 -14.21 4.48
C GLN A 139 -3.93 -15.63 4.14
N PRO A 140 -3.15 -16.39 3.36
CA PRO A 140 -3.45 -17.80 3.12
C PRO A 140 -3.72 -18.55 4.42
N GLY A 141 -4.77 -19.37 4.44
CA GLY A 141 -5.22 -20.07 5.65
C GLY A 141 -6.18 -19.27 6.53
N SER A 142 -6.41 -17.99 6.25
CA SER A 142 -7.43 -17.20 6.94
C SER A 142 -8.83 -17.65 6.52
N MET A 143 -9.77 -17.65 7.46
CA MET A 143 -11.16 -17.93 7.15
C MET A 143 -11.76 -16.79 6.32
N TYR A 144 -12.42 -17.13 5.22
CA TYR A 144 -13.16 -16.17 4.42
C TYR A 144 -14.30 -15.54 5.23
N LYS A 145 -14.68 -14.30 4.83
CA LYS A 145 -15.87 -13.65 5.38
C LYS A 145 -17.08 -14.08 4.55
N ASP A 146 -18.09 -14.67 5.21
CA ASP A 146 -19.33 -15.04 4.54
C ASP A 146 -20.13 -13.77 4.17
N LEU A 147 -20.13 -13.46 2.89
CA LEU A 147 -20.87 -12.32 2.34
C LEU A 147 -22.30 -12.74 2.02
N THR A 148 -23.25 -11.87 2.32
CA THR A 148 -24.66 -12.02 1.95
C THR A 148 -25.04 -10.91 0.98
N MET A 149 -25.56 -11.27 -0.19
CA MET A 149 -25.95 -10.32 -1.25
C MET A 149 -27.24 -10.80 -1.93
N GLU A 150 -27.89 -9.92 -2.66
CA GLU A 150 -29.01 -10.30 -3.52
C GLU A 150 -28.49 -10.75 -4.89
N ASP A 151 -29.05 -11.84 -5.41
CA ASP A 151 -28.82 -12.25 -6.79
C ASP A 151 -29.66 -11.40 -7.78
N LEU A 152 -29.53 -11.64 -9.07
CA LEU A 152 -30.25 -10.90 -10.11
C LEU A 152 -31.79 -11.05 -10.01
N ASN A 153 -32.30 -11.99 -9.24
CA ASN A 153 -33.72 -12.21 -9.00
C ASN A 153 -34.18 -11.64 -7.66
N GLY A 154 -33.34 -10.91 -6.94
CA GLY A 154 -33.63 -10.35 -5.62
C GLY A 154 -33.61 -11.36 -4.48
N LYS A 155 -33.10 -12.59 -4.71
CA LYS A 155 -32.98 -13.60 -3.68
C LYS A 155 -31.69 -13.43 -2.89
N GLN A 156 -31.79 -13.48 -1.56
CA GLN A 156 -30.63 -13.47 -0.69
C GLN A 156 -29.79 -14.74 -0.86
N VAL A 157 -28.53 -14.58 -1.21
CA VAL A 157 -27.53 -15.63 -1.36
C VAL A 157 -26.32 -15.36 -0.48
N LYS A 158 -25.65 -16.43 -0.03
CA LYS A 158 -24.45 -16.35 0.82
C LYS A 158 -23.28 -17.02 0.12
N LEU A 159 -22.09 -16.46 0.30
CA LEU A 159 -20.86 -17.02 -0.26
C LEU A 159 -20.63 -18.47 0.20
N SER A 160 -21.05 -18.84 1.42
CA SER A 160 -21.01 -20.20 1.96
C SER A 160 -21.81 -21.25 1.15
N GLN A 161 -22.64 -20.82 0.22
CA GLN A 161 -23.33 -21.76 -0.69
C GLN A 161 -22.36 -22.40 -1.69
N TRP A 162 -21.21 -21.77 -1.96
CA TRP A 162 -20.19 -22.25 -2.90
C TRP A 162 -18.89 -22.66 -2.22
N VAL A 163 -18.44 -21.87 -1.22
CA VAL A 163 -17.19 -22.12 -0.51
C VAL A 163 -17.28 -23.37 0.36
N GLY A 164 -16.18 -24.13 0.45
CA GLY A 164 -16.10 -25.33 1.28
C GLY A 164 -16.75 -26.58 0.67
N LYS A 165 -17.13 -26.56 -0.62
CA LYS A 165 -17.74 -27.69 -1.34
C LYS A 165 -16.75 -28.53 -2.15
N GLY A 166 -15.46 -28.48 -1.79
CA GLY A 166 -14.41 -29.20 -2.52
C GLY A 166 -14.02 -28.56 -3.86
N LYS A 167 -14.36 -27.28 -4.04
CA LYS A 167 -14.07 -26.47 -5.25
C LYS A 167 -13.17 -25.29 -4.91
N TYR A 168 -12.48 -24.79 -5.93
CA TYR A 168 -11.88 -23.45 -5.88
C TYR A 168 -12.95 -22.44 -6.22
N VAL A 169 -13.09 -21.40 -5.41
CA VAL A 169 -14.05 -20.32 -5.63
C VAL A 169 -13.27 -19.01 -5.81
N LEU A 170 -13.40 -18.42 -7.00
CA LEU A 170 -12.92 -17.06 -7.28
C LEU A 170 -14.08 -16.11 -7.03
N VAL A 171 -13.86 -15.11 -6.17
CA VAL A 171 -14.83 -14.02 -5.95
C VAL A 171 -14.31 -12.79 -6.69
N ASP A 172 -15.06 -12.35 -7.70
CA ASP A 172 -14.74 -11.17 -8.51
C ASP A 172 -15.56 -9.96 -8.03
N PHE A 173 -14.87 -8.92 -7.56
CA PHE A 173 -15.50 -7.66 -7.18
C PHE A 173 -15.45 -6.68 -8.35
N TRP A 174 -16.55 -6.55 -9.07
CA TRP A 174 -16.64 -5.71 -10.24
C TRP A 174 -17.82 -4.73 -10.17
N ALA A 175 -17.88 -3.79 -11.12
CA ALA A 175 -19.02 -2.90 -11.29
C ALA A 175 -19.25 -2.58 -12.77
N SER A 176 -20.48 -2.34 -13.17
CA SER A 176 -20.86 -2.04 -14.56
C SER A 176 -20.19 -0.77 -15.12
N TRP A 177 -19.86 0.17 -14.27
CA TRP A 177 -19.14 1.41 -14.61
C TRP A 177 -17.61 1.27 -14.55
N CYS A 178 -17.06 0.15 -14.05
CA CYS A 178 -15.64 -0.11 -13.96
C CYS A 178 -15.08 -0.53 -15.33
N GLY A 179 -14.46 0.39 -16.05
CA GLY A 179 -13.88 0.15 -17.37
C GLY A 179 -12.85 -0.99 -17.42
N PRO A 180 -11.84 -1.02 -16.53
CA PRO A 180 -10.88 -2.12 -16.43
C PRO A 180 -11.54 -3.47 -16.14
N CYS A 181 -12.51 -3.53 -15.22
CA CYS A 181 -13.23 -4.76 -14.88
C CYS A 181 -13.95 -5.33 -16.12
N ARG A 182 -14.62 -4.47 -16.89
CA ARG A 182 -15.30 -4.89 -18.13
C ARG A 182 -14.35 -5.41 -19.21
N LYS A 183 -13.13 -4.87 -19.28
CA LYS A 183 -12.09 -5.35 -20.20
C LYS A 183 -11.57 -6.73 -19.80
N GLU A 184 -11.55 -7.04 -18.51
CA GLU A 184 -11.11 -8.34 -17.98
C GLU A 184 -12.19 -9.42 -18.09
N MET A 185 -13.47 -9.07 -18.17
CA MET A 185 -14.58 -10.01 -18.21
C MET A 185 -14.45 -11.14 -19.27
N PRO A 186 -13.97 -10.90 -20.51
CA PRO A 186 -13.76 -11.99 -21.48
C PRO A 186 -12.77 -13.05 -20.96
N ASN A 187 -11.69 -12.65 -20.27
CA ASN A 187 -10.71 -13.56 -19.71
C ASN A 187 -11.30 -14.37 -18.55
N VAL A 188 -12.12 -13.73 -17.70
CA VAL A 188 -12.84 -14.40 -16.61
C VAL A 188 -13.80 -15.47 -17.16
N VAL A 189 -14.55 -15.14 -18.22
CA VAL A 189 -15.47 -16.09 -18.90
C VAL A 189 -14.70 -17.25 -19.53
N GLU A 190 -13.56 -16.99 -20.17
CA GLU A 190 -12.72 -18.03 -20.75
C GLU A 190 -12.14 -18.94 -19.67
N ALA A 191 -11.63 -18.38 -18.58
CA ALA A 191 -11.14 -19.14 -17.43
C ALA A 191 -12.23 -20.06 -16.86
N TYR A 192 -13.44 -19.53 -16.68
CA TYR A 192 -14.57 -20.33 -16.19
C TYR A 192 -14.88 -21.51 -17.13
N LYS A 193 -15.01 -21.27 -18.45
CA LYS A 193 -15.25 -22.33 -19.43
C LYS A 193 -14.18 -23.42 -19.38
N ARG A 194 -12.92 -23.05 -19.19
CA ARG A 194 -11.77 -23.97 -19.18
C ARG A 194 -11.66 -24.80 -17.91
N PHE A 195 -12.11 -24.26 -16.77
CA PHE A 195 -11.82 -24.87 -15.48
C PHE A 195 -13.04 -25.26 -14.64
N LYS A 196 -14.28 -24.90 -15.03
CA LYS A 196 -15.51 -25.28 -14.31
C LYS A 196 -15.61 -26.77 -14.03
N ASP A 197 -15.29 -27.60 -15.04
CA ASP A 197 -15.36 -29.08 -14.92
C ASP A 197 -14.17 -29.65 -14.12
N LYS A 198 -13.17 -28.80 -13.80
CA LYS A 198 -12.02 -29.11 -12.95
C LYS A 198 -12.17 -28.58 -11.52
N GLY A 199 -13.34 -28.11 -11.18
CA GLY A 199 -13.67 -27.67 -9.81
C GLY A 199 -13.49 -26.18 -9.55
N LEU A 200 -13.42 -25.32 -10.60
CA LEU A 200 -13.46 -23.86 -10.42
C LEU A 200 -14.92 -23.37 -10.44
N GLU A 201 -15.26 -22.53 -9.46
CA GLU A 201 -16.46 -21.70 -9.46
C GLU A 201 -16.06 -20.23 -9.48
N ILE A 202 -16.82 -19.38 -10.17
CA ILE A 202 -16.59 -17.93 -10.21
C ILE A 202 -17.90 -17.24 -9.83
N ILE A 203 -17.82 -16.32 -8.88
CA ILE A 203 -18.93 -15.54 -8.35
C ILE A 203 -18.56 -14.06 -8.44
N GLY A 204 -19.40 -13.26 -9.08
CA GLY A 204 -19.21 -11.82 -9.25
C GLY A 204 -20.46 -11.03 -8.95
#